data_383bdb4ee07234fb0edafd8ee1a7e3a0
#
_entry.id   383bdb4ee07234fb0edafd8ee1a7e3a0
#
_cell.length_a   1.000
_cell.length_b   1.000
_cell.length_c   1.000
_cell.angle_alpha   90.00
_cell.angle_beta   90.00
_cell.angle_gamma   90.00
#
_symmetry.space_group_name_H-M   'P 1'
#
loop_
_entity.id
_entity.type
_entity.pdbx_description
1 polymer ?
#
loop_
_entity_poly.entity_id
_entity_poly.type
_entity_poly.pdbx_seq_one_letter_code
_entity_poly.pdbx_strand_id
1 'polypeptide(L)'
;MRIRYLLLLFPLVHIVGLQSAEWPDQPSDWNGYERYNFTVDGKSCFVTTPKSVAQGKPWVWRARFPGYHPETDIILLERGFHIAHMDTKGMLGSPTALDHWDAFYDFLVNEKGFSKKPALEAVSRGGLFAYRWAARHPERIACIYADTPVCDIKSWPLGQGEGIGHEATWKRLLKEYEFTHEQALAFQGNPIDILKPLAPHKIPLLHIVSLNDHVVPPEENTFILANRYRQLGGSIEIIEVAKGTEKSNGHHFDHPNPERVADFIEKHSK
;
A
#
# COMPACT_ATOMS: atom_id res chain seq x y z
N MET A 1 -59.99 -41.19 22.82
CA MET A 1 -58.58 -40.79 22.91
C MET A 1 -58.17 -40.08 21.61
N ARG A 2 -58.10 -38.72 21.59
CA ARG A 2 -57.81 -37.95 20.36
C ARG A 2 -56.36 -37.54 20.43
N ILE A 3 -55.52 -38.06 19.54
CA ILE A 3 -54.13 -37.73 19.39
C ILE A 3 -54.05 -36.42 18.59
N ARG A 4 -53.52 -35.34 19.23
CA ARG A 4 -53.21 -34.06 18.58
C ARG A 4 -51.78 -34.13 18.06
N TYR A 5 -51.58 -34.09 16.76
CA TYR A 5 -50.28 -33.90 16.13
C TYR A 5 -49.90 -32.41 16.21
N LEU A 6 -48.83 -32.11 16.89
CA LEU A 6 -48.24 -30.78 16.94
C LEU A 6 -47.25 -30.64 15.73
N LEU A 7 -47.68 -29.89 14.72
CA LEU A 7 -46.76 -29.52 13.62
C LEU A 7 -45.79 -28.47 14.10
N LEU A 8 -44.53 -28.88 14.25
CA LEU A 8 -43.39 -27.96 14.46
C LEU A 8 -42.99 -27.34 13.11
N LEU A 9 -43.35 -26.09 12.89
CA LEU A 9 -42.86 -25.26 11.76
C LEU A 9 -41.45 -24.77 12.12
N PHE A 10 -40.42 -25.34 11.46
CA PHE A 10 -39.08 -24.79 11.48
C PHE A 10 -39.02 -23.59 10.51
N PRO A 11 -38.56 -22.41 10.95
CA PRO A 11 -38.33 -21.30 10.04
C PRO A 11 -37.16 -21.63 9.12
N LEU A 12 -37.38 -21.59 7.80
CA LEU A 12 -36.37 -21.71 6.78
C LEU A 12 -35.54 -20.41 6.82
N VAL A 13 -34.37 -20.45 7.46
CA VAL A 13 -33.40 -19.33 7.41
C VAL A 13 -32.81 -19.32 6.01
N HIS A 14 -33.28 -18.41 5.17
CA HIS A 14 -32.64 -18.12 3.91
C HIS A 14 -31.29 -17.41 4.22
N ILE A 15 -30.20 -18.15 4.14
CA ILE A 15 -28.87 -17.58 4.08
C ILE A 15 -28.75 -16.93 2.69
N VAL A 16 -29.02 -15.64 2.60
CA VAL A 16 -28.66 -14.83 1.43
C VAL A 16 -27.16 -14.76 1.44
N GLY A 17 -26.51 -15.69 0.72
CA GLY A 17 -25.10 -15.58 0.42
C GLY A 17 -24.89 -14.26 -0.33
N LEU A 18 -24.14 -13.33 0.23
CA LEU A 18 -23.63 -12.17 -0.48
C LEU A 18 -22.75 -12.70 -1.62
N GLN A 19 -23.32 -12.86 -2.80
CA GLN A 19 -22.59 -13.15 -4.01
C GLN A 19 -21.76 -11.90 -4.31
N SER A 20 -20.43 -11.99 -4.21
CA SER A 20 -19.56 -10.88 -4.58
C SER A 20 -19.87 -10.50 -6.03
N ALA A 21 -20.10 -9.22 -6.27
CA ALA A 21 -20.35 -8.74 -7.63
C ALA A 21 -19.24 -9.21 -8.57
N GLU A 22 -19.60 -9.71 -9.74
CA GLU A 22 -18.64 -10.11 -10.77
C GLU A 22 -17.72 -8.93 -11.16
N TRP A 23 -16.52 -9.24 -11.64
CA TRP A 23 -15.63 -8.21 -12.16
C TRP A 23 -16.20 -7.66 -13.48
N PRO A 24 -16.08 -6.35 -13.75
CA PRO A 24 -16.74 -5.73 -14.88
C PRO A 24 -16.20 -6.17 -16.23
N ASP A 25 -14.95 -6.62 -16.32
CA ASP A 25 -14.26 -6.96 -17.56
C ASP A 25 -13.72 -8.41 -17.53
N GLN A 26 -13.41 -8.94 -18.73
CA GLN A 26 -12.70 -10.21 -18.85
C GLN A 26 -11.25 -10.07 -18.33
N PRO A 27 -10.74 -11.10 -17.66
CA PRO A 27 -9.39 -11.04 -17.13
C PRO A 27 -8.32 -11.11 -18.24
N SER A 28 -7.21 -10.46 -17.98
CA SER A 28 -5.94 -10.67 -18.70
C SER A 28 -5.04 -11.60 -17.87
N ASP A 29 -4.11 -12.29 -18.56
CA ASP A 29 -3.08 -13.07 -17.85
C ASP A 29 -1.99 -12.15 -17.27
N TRP A 30 -1.63 -12.40 -16.02
CA TRP A 30 -0.45 -11.81 -15.39
C TRP A 30 0.31 -12.88 -14.60
N ASN A 31 1.41 -13.36 -15.16
CA ASN A 31 2.24 -14.42 -14.57
C ASN A 31 1.44 -15.69 -14.22
N GLY A 32 0.46 -16.08 -15.04
CA GLY A 32 -0.40 -17.25 -14.81
C GLY A 32 -1.53 -17.04 -13.80
N TYR A 33 -1.84 -15.78 -13.47
CA TYR A 33 -2.96 -15.34 -12.64
C TYR A 33 -3.91 -14.44 -13.41
N GLU A 34 -5.19 -14.48 -13.08
CA GLU A 34 -6.20 -13.61 -13.66
C GLU A 34 -6.05 -12.19 -13.11
N ARG A 35 -5.92 -11.21 -14.00
CA ARG A 35 -5.92 -9.79 -13.68
C ARG A 35 -7.09 -9.10 -14.32
N TYR A 36 -7.95 -8.53 -13.50
CA TYR A 36 -9.10 -7.73 -13.90
C TYR A 36 -8.71 -6.25 -13.91
N ASN A 37 -8.93 -5.60 -15.06
CA ASN A 37 -8.68 -4.17 -15.22
C ASN A 37 -10.03 -3.46 -15.27
N PHE A 38 -10.18 -2.37 -14.53
CA PHE A 38 -11.43 -1.63 -14.41
C PHE A 38 -11.16 -0.17 -14.02
N THR A 39 -12.24 0.61 -13.86
CA THR A 39 -12.13 2.03 -13.49
C THR A 39 -12.94 2.28 -12.21
N VAL A 40 -12.35 2.98 -11.26
CA VAL A 40 -13.01 3.52 -10.07
C VAL A 40 -12.70 5.00 -9.98
N ASP A 41 -13.71 5.82 -9.79
CA ASP A 41 -13.61 7.28 -9.68
C ASP A 41 -12.74 7.91 -10.79
N GLY A 42 -12.93 7.42 -12.03
CA GLY A 42 -12.19 7.88 -13.21
C GLY A 42 -10.71 7.48 -13.28
N LYS A 43 -10.24 6.61 -12.37
CA LYS A 43 -8.86 6.10 -12.34
C LYS A 43 -8.81 4.66 -12.79
N SER A 44 -7.81 4.33 -13.62
CA SER A 44 -7.53 2.94 -14.00
C SER A 44 -7.07 2.14 -12.79
N CYS A 45 -7.68 0.99 -12.57
CA CYS A 45 -7.39 0.08 -11.49
C CYS A 45 -7.15 -1.32 -12.02
N PHE A 46 -6.47 -2.14 -11.24
CA PHE A 46 -6.51 -3.57 -11.43
C PHE A 46 -6.55 -4.33 -10.11
N VAL A 47 -7.04 -5.56 -10.20
CA VAL A 47 -6.88 -6.59 -9.16
C VAL A 47 -6.40 -7.86 -9.83
N THR A 48 -5.31 -8.42 -9.31
CA THR A 48 -4.85 -9.78 -9.67
C THR A 48 -5.36 -10.72 -8.60
N THR A 49 -6.04 -11.80 -9.02
CA THR A 49 -6.69 -12.74 -8.11
C THR A 49 -5.85 -14.00 -7.93
N PRO A 50 -5.80 -14.56 -6.71
CA PRO A 50 -5.16 -15.85 -6.48
C PRO A 50 -5.98 -16.99 -7.08
N LYS A 51 -5.33 -18.13 -7.38
CA LYS A 51 -6.04 -19.35 -7.84
C LYS A 51 -6.95 -19.95 -6.76
N SER A 52 -6.59 -19.76 -5.50
CA SER A 52 -7.36 -20.15 -4.33
C SER A 52 -7.36 -19.02 -3.32
N VAL A 53 -8.52 -18.44 -3.05
CA VAL A 53 -8.64 -17.26 -2.17
C VAL A 53 -8.51 -17.68 -0.71
N ALA A 54 -7.63 -17.04 0.04
CA ALA A 54 -7.51 -17.25 1.48
C ALA A 54 -8.73 -16.70 2.23
N GLN A 55 -9.01 -17.27 3.41
CA GLN A 55 -10.12 -16.84 4.25
C GLN A 55 -10.03 -15.34 4.57
N GLY A 56 -11.14 -14.62 4.47
CA GLY A 56 -11.20 -13.18 4.72
C GLY A 56 -10.77 -12.31 3.54
N LYS A 57 -10.43 -12.90 2.39
CA LYS A 57 -9.99 -12.18 1.17
C LYS A 57 -8.91 -11.14 1.46
N PRO A 58 -7.75 -11.56 2.01
CA PRO A 58 -6.64 -10.64 2.27
C PRO A 58 -6.09 -10.07 0.96
N TRP A 59 -5.53 -8.88 1.03
CA TRP A 59 -5.00 -8.22 -0.14
C TRP A 59 -3.85 -7.25 0.18
N VAL A 60 -3.01 -7.05 -0.85
CA VAL A 60 -1.94 -6.07 -0.87
C VAL A 60 -2.35 -4.92 -1.79
N TRP A 61 -2.19 -3.71 -1.31
CA TRP A 61 -2.39 -2.50 -2.09
C TRP A 61 -1.06 -1.89 -2.51
N ARG A 62 -0.69 -2.10 -3.76
CA ARG A 62 0.51 -1.50 -4.33
C ARG A 62 0.28 -0.01 -4.63
N ALA A 63 0.96 0.86 -3.90
CA ALA A 63 0.82 2.31 -4.02
C ALA A 63 1.35 2.82 -5.37
N ARG A 64 2.51 2.33 -5.79
CA ARG A 64 3.18 2.72 -7.04
C ARG A 64 3.99 1.55 -7.62
N PHE A 65 4.38 1.70 -8.89
CA PHE A 65 5.27 0.78 -9.60
C PHE A 65 4.84 -0.70 -9.51
N PRO A 66 3.62 -1.02 -9.98
CA PRO A 66 3.04 -2.36 -9.79
C PRO A 66 3.76 -3.50 -10.52
N GLY A 67 4.80 -3.21 -11.27
CA GLY A 67 5.64 -4.24 -11.93
C GLY A 67 7.05 -4.32 -11.35
N TYR A 68 7.36 -3.55 -10.30
CA TYR A 68 8.67 -3.59 -9.65
C TYR A 68 8.66 -4.63 -8.52
N HIS A 69 9.66 -5.51 -8.48
CA HIS A 69 9.79 -6.63 -7.54
C HIS A 69 8.49 -7.48 -7.46
N PRO A 70 8.05 -8.10 -8.57
CA PRO A 70 6.80 -8.86 -8.60
C PRO A 70 6.89 -10.19 -7.86
N GLU A 71 8.09 -10.60 -7.42
CA GLU A 71 8.34 -11.89 -6.76
C GLU A 71 7.52 -12.03 -5.48
N THR A 72 7.46 -10.98 -4.66
CA THR A 72 6.64 -10.95 -3.44
C THR A 72 5.16 -11.08 -3.75
N ASP A 73 4.67 -10.39 -4.79
CA ASP A 73 3.27 -10.49 -5.23
C ASP A 73 2.91 -11.91 -5.65
N ILE A 74 3.79 -12.56 -6.41
CA ILE A 74 3.58 -13.94 -6.90
C ILE A 74 3.45 -14.90 -5.70
N ILE A 75 4.36 -14.81 -4.73
CA ILE A 75 4.32 -15.61 -3.50
C ILE A 75 3.00 -15.37 -2.73
N LEU A 76 2.57 -14.11 -2.61
CA LEU A 76 1.34 -13.76 -1.91
C LEU A 76 0.08 -14.25 -2.66
N LEU A 77 0.09 -14.22 -3.99
CA LEU A 77 -0.97 -14.83 -4.81
C LEU A 77 -1.03 -16.36 -4.60
N GLU A 78 0.10 -17.06 -4.49
CA GLU A 78 0.16 -18.48 -4.14
C GLU A 78 -0.43 -18.76 -2.76
N ARG A 79 -0.28 -17.81 -1.82
CA ARG A 79 -0.84 -17.87 -0.45
C ARG A 79 -2.28 -17.38 -0.35
N GLY A 80 -2.92 -17.06 -1.49
CA GLY A 80 -4.34 -16.70 -1.56
C GLY A 80 -4.67 -15.23 -1.34
N PHE A 81 -3.66 -14.33 -1.40
CA PHE A 81 -3.85 -12.88 -1.35
C PHE A 81 -4.22 -12.32 -2.73
N HIS A 82 -4.99 -11.25 -2.74
CA HIS A 82 -5.20 -10.43 -3.93
C HIS A 82 -4.14 -9.32 -4.00
N ILE A 83 -3.77 -8.93 -5.22
CA ILE A 83 -2.88 -7.78 -5.44
C ILE A 83 -3.66 -6.70 -6.17
N ALA A 84 -3.77 -5.52 -5.57
CA ALA A 84 -4.57 -4.41 -6.07
C ALA A 84 -3.73 -3.16 -6.32
N HIS A 85 -4.11 -2.38 -7.33
CA HIS A 85 -3.48 -1.11 -7.67
C HIS A 85 -4.49 -0.15 -8.28
N MET A 86 -4.34 1.15 -7.97
CA MET A 86 -5.02 2.26 -8.64
C MET A 86 -3.99 3.22 -9.21
N ASP A 87 -4.12 3.59 -10.48
CA ASP A 87 -3.19 4.53 -11.12
C ASP A 87 -3.50 5.99 -10.75
N THR A 88 -2.88 6.44 -9.68
CA THR A 88 -2.83 7.83 -9.24
C THR A 88 -1.46 8.47 -9.49
N LYS A 89 -0.73 7.96 -10.51
CA LYS A 89 0.61 8.46 -10.86
C LYS A 89 0.57 9.98 -11.11
N GLY A 90 1.62 10.65 -10.63
CA GLY A 90 1.76 12.11 -10.76
C GLY A 90 1.03 12.92 -9.69
N MET A 91 0.14 12.31 -8.91
CA MET A 91 -0.58 13.00 -7.84
C MET A 91 0.21 13.07 -6.51
N LEU A 92 1.30 12.30 -6.39
CA LEU A 92 2.31 12.41 -5.31
C LEU A 92 1.72 12.35 -3.88
N GLY A 93 0.62 11.59 -3.68
CA GLY A 93 -0.05 11.50 -2.39
C GLY A 93 -0.78 12.78 -1.96
N SER A 94 -1.15 13.67 -2.89
CA SER A 94 -1.94 14.88 -2.61
C SER A 94 -3.29 14.55 -1.94
N PRO A 95 -3.97 15.52 -1.33
CA PRO A 95 -5.30 15.30 -0.77
C PRO A 95 -6.26 14.63 -1.76
N THR A 96 -6.31 15.11 -3.00
CA THR A 96 -7.13 14.53 -4.07
C THR A 96 -6.73 13.09 -4.41
N ALA A 97 -5.43 12.75 -4.36
CA ALA A 97 -4.99 11.36 -4.54
C ALA A 97 -5.55 10.45 -3.45
N LEU A 98 -5.59 10.92 -2.21
CA LEU A 98 -6.13 10.15 -1.09
C LEU A 98 -7.65 9.98 -1.18
N ASP A 99 -8.38 10.95 -1.74
CA ASP A 99 -9.83 10.85 -1.96
C ASP A 99 -10.14 9.75 -3.02
N HIS A 100 -9.35 9.67 -4.10
CA HIS A 100 -9.42 8.54 -5.03
C HIS A 100 -9.10 7.19 -4.36
N TRP A 101 -8.16 7.18 -3.43
CA TRP A 101 -7.82 5.99 -2.66
C TRP A 101 -8.98 5.57 -1.74
N ASP A 102 -9.66 6.51 -1.11
CA ASP A 102 -10.86 6.23 -0.32
C ASP A 102 -11.95 5.55 -1.17
N ALA A 103 -12.21 6.07 -2.37
CA ALA A 103 -13.17 5.47 -3.31
C ALA A 103 -12.76 4.05 -3.74
N PHE A 104 -11.48 3.80 -3.98
CA PHE A 104 -10.99 2.47 -4.34
C PHE A 104 -11.07 1.48 -3.18
N TYR A 105 -10.72 1.91 -1.97
CA TYR A 105 -10.87 1.09 -0.77
C TYR A 105 -12.34 0.71 -0.56
N ASP A 106 -13.24 1.67 -0.63
CA ASP A 106 -14.68 1.44 -0.45
C ASP A 106 -15.24 0.47 -1.49
N PHE A 107 -14.82 0.59 -2.76
CA PHE A 107 -15.18 -0.35 -3.81
C PHE A 107 -14.71 -1.78 -3.48
N LEU A 108 -13.43 -1.97 -3.12
CA LEU A 108 -12.90 -3.31 -2.84
C LEU A 108 -13.50 -3.93 -1.58
N VAL A 109 -13.68 -3.15 -0.53
CA VAL A 109 -14.20 -3.66 0.75
C VAL A 109 -15.70 -3.87 0.72
N ASN A 110 -16.46 -2.87 0.24
CA ASN A 110 -17.92 -2.89 0.36
C ASN A 110 -18.58 -3.65 -0.79
N GLU A 111 -18.03 -3.58 -2.02
CA GLU A 111 -18.63 -4.26 -3.19
C GLU A 111 -17.98 -5.61 -3.49
N LYS A 112 -16.66 -5.77 -3.30
CA LYS A 112 -15.95 -7.02 -3.56
C LYS A 112 -15.74 -7.89 -2.32
N GLY A 113 -16.02 -7.34 -1.13
CA GLY A 113 -15.93 -8.07 0.14
C GLY A 113 -14.51 -8.41 0.56
N PHE A 114 -13.54 -7.57 0.20
CA PHE A 114 -12.14 -7.73 0.61
C PHE A 114 -11.95 -7.44 2.10
N SER A 115 -10.85 -7.91 2.67
CA SER A 115 -10.46 -7.59 4.05
C SER A 115 -10.49 -6.07 4.27
N LYS A 116 -11.01 -5.65 5.43
CA LYS A 116 -11.00 -4.23 5.83
C LYS A 116 -9.60 -3.69 6.13
N LYS A 117 -8.60 -4.56 6.23
CA LYS A 117 -7.23 -4.18 6.53
C LYS A 117 -6.27 -4.71 5.45
N PRO A 118 -6.01 -3.92 4.39
CA PRO A 118 -4.95 -4.24 3.43
C PRO A 118 -3.56 -4.14 4.07
N ALA A 119 -2.62 -4.90 3.52
CA ALA A 119 -1.22 -4.55 3.59
C ALA A 119 -0.92 -3.49 2.52
N LEU A 120 -0.22 -2.41 2.89
CA LEU A 120 0.21 -1.40 1.93
C LEU A 120 1.63 -1.72 1.46
N GLU A 121 1.84 -1.69 0.15
CA GLU A 121 3.16 -1.83 -0.45
C GLU A 121 3.57 -0.52 -1.13
N ALA A 122 4.69 0.06 -0.69
CA ALA A 122 5.12 1.41 -1.04
C ALA A 122 6.53 1.42 -1.63
N VAL A 123 6.63 1.39 -2.95
CA VAL A 123 7.91 1.54 -3.65
C VAL A 123 8.19 3.01 -3.92
N SER A 124 9.39 3.51 -3.54
CA SER A 124 9.88 4.86 -3.86
C SER A 124 8.85 5.93 -3.47
N ARG A 125 8.42 6.78 -4.41
CA ARG A 125 7.36 7.79 -4.18
C ARG A 125 6.02 7.22 -3.73
N GLY A 126 5.85 5.90 -3.73
CA GLY A 126 4.70 5.22 -3.12
C GLY A 126 4.59 5.47 -1.62
N GLY A 127 5.70 5.77 -0.95
CA GLY A 127 5.72 6.16 0.45
C GLY A 127 4.82 7.35 0.77
N LEU A 128 4.78 8.36 -0.12
CA LEU A 128 3.92 9.54 0.03
C LEU A 128 2.42 9.17 0.08
N PHE A 129 2.00 8.16 -0.68
CA PHE A 129 0.60 7.70 -0.71
C PHE A 129 0.29 6.84 0.51
N ALA A 130 1.07 5.77 0.71
CA ALA A 130 0.81 4.77 1.72
C ALA A 130 0.79 5.37 3.14
N TYR A 131 1.79 6.14 3.52
CA TYR A 131 1.86 6.73 4.85
C TYR A 131 0.81 7.80 5.09
N ARG A 132 0.51 8.62 4.09
CA ARG A 132 -0.53 9.66 4.23
C ARG A 132 -1.92 9.05 4.33
N TRP A 133 -2.21 8.01 3.55
CA TRP A 133 -3.49 7.30 3.67
C TRP A 133 -3.57 6.52 4.98
N ALA A 134 -2.48 5.87 5.42
CA ALA A 134 -2.41 5.21 6.71
C ALA A 134 -2.62 6.18 7.89
N ALA A 135 -2.10 7.41 7.81
CA ALA A 135 -2.33 8.43 8.83
C ALA A 135 -3.77 8.96 8.84
N ARG A 136 -4.46 8.94 7.69
CA ARG A 136 -5.89 9.29 7.55
C ARG A 136 -6.79 8.18 8.12
N HIS A 137 -6.41 6.90 7.94
CA HIS A 137 -7.20 5.72 8.29
C HIS A 137 -6.36 4.63 9.00
N PRO A 138 -5.78 4.92 10.17
CA PRO A 138 -4.86 3.98 10.81
C PRO A 138 -5.54 2.67 11.23
N GLU A 139 -6.84 2.68 11.48
CA GLU A 139 -7.64 1.49 11.82
C GLU A 139 -7.81 0.53 10.63
N ARG A 140 -7.58 0.99 9.39
CA ARG A 140 -7.75 0.22 8.15
C ARG A 140 -6.46 -0.45 7.68
N ILE A 141 -5.37 -0.42 8.43
CA ILE A 141 -4.06 -0.90 7.98
C ILE A 141 -3.70 -2.20 8.70
N ALA A 142 -3.28 -3.21 7.93
CA ALA A 142 -2.68 -4.43 8.46
C ALA A 142 -1.20 -4.23 8.79
N CYS A 143 -0.42 -3.81 7.80
CA CYS A 143 1.00 -3.48 7.89
C CYS A 143 1.41 -2.60 6.69
N ILE A 144 2.63 -2.03 6.75
CA ILE A 144 3.23 -1.32 5.62
C ILE A 144 4.58 -1.96 5.31
N TYR A 145 4.73 -2.43 4.07
CA TYR A 145 6.00 -2.80 3.48
C TYR A 145 6.44 -1.71 2.50
N ALA A 146 7.71 -1.33 2.51
CA ALA A 146 8.20 -0.28 1.62
C ALA A 146 9.64 -0.51 1.13
N ASP A 147 9.84 -0.30 -0.18
CA ASP A 147 11.15 -0.31 -0.83
C ASP A 147 11.61 1.13 -1.08
N THR A 148 12.74 1.53 -0.47
CA THR A 148 13.34 2.86 -0.61
C THR A 148 12.30 4.00 -0.65
N PRO A 149 11.37 4.06 0.35
CA PRO A 149 10.23 4.95 0.28
C PRO A 149 10.64 6.42 0.42
N VAL A 150 10.00 7.27 -0.37
CA VAL A 150 10.04 8.72 -0.13
C VAL A 150 9.24 9.03 1.13
N CYS A 151 9.92 9.55 2.13
CA CYS A 151 9.32 9.90 3.42
C CYS A 151 9.33 11.40 3.72
N ASP A 152 10.06 12.20 2.94
CA ASP A 152 10.07 13.67 3.01
C ASP A 152 10.12 14.26 1.59
N ILE A 153 9.16 15.14 1.27
CA ILE A 153 9.13 15.84 -0.03
C ILE A 153 10.33 16.79 -0.22
N LYS A 154 10.99 17.18 0.87
CA LYS A 154 12.19 18.02 0.82
C LYS A 154 13.42 17.23 0.40
N SER A 155 13.55 15.98 0.83
CA SER A 155 14.58 15.07 0.33
C SER A 155 14.32 14.74 -1.14
N TRP A 156 13.13 14.21 -1.45
CA TRP A 156 12.69 13.97 -2.81
C TRP A 156 11.21 14.37 -2.98
N PRO A 157 10.83 15.13 -3.99
CA PRO A 157 11.57 15.48 -5.20
C PRO A 157 12.39 16.79 -5.13
N LEU A 158 12.41 17.53 -4.00
CA LEU A 158 13.12 18.82 -3.95
C LEU A 158 14.65 18.66 -4.11
N GLY A 159 15.27 17.66 -3.46
CA GLY A 159 16.72 17.51 -3.42
C GLY A 159 17.39 18.50 -2.45
N GLN A 160 16.74 18.78 -1.33
CA GLN A 160 17.29 19.65 -0.26
C GLN A 160 18.20 18.87 0.69
N GLY A 161 19.06 18.07 0.26
CA GLY A 161 19.95 17.25 1.08
C GLY A 161 20.99 16.61 0.18
N GLU A 162 21.33 15.37 0.48
CA GLU A 162 22.24 14.56 -0.33
C GLU A 162 21.58 13.97 -1.57
N GLY A 163 20.24 13.88 -1.59
CA GLY A 163 19.46 13.36 -2.71
C GLY A 163 19.52 14.25 -3.94
N ILE A 164 19.61 13.64 -5.14
CA ILE A 164 19.75 14.39 -6.42
C ILE A 164 18.51 15.17 -6.83
N GLY A 165 17.37 14.98 -6.16
CA GLY A 165 16.12 15.65 -6.49
C GLY A 165 15.59 15.39 -7.91
N HIS A 166 14.43 16.02 -8.24
CA HIS A 166 13.85 15.96 -9.58
C HIS A 166 12.96 17.19 -9.84
N GLU A 167 13.50 18.22 -10.46
CA GLU A 167 12.85 19.52 -10.62
C GLU A 167 11.46 19.44 -11.26
N ALA A 168 11.29 18.67 -12.31
CA ALA A 168 9.97 18.56 -12.98
C ALA A 168 8.92 17.91 -12.06
N THR A 169 9.32 16.96 -11.19
CA THR A 169 8.42 16.37 -10.21
C THR A 169 8.15 17.34 -9.05
N TRP A 170 9.13 18.15 -8.65
CA TRP A 170 8.91 19.21 -7.66
C TRP A 170 7.86 20.21 -8.13
N LYS A 171 7.99 20.74 -9.35
CA LYS A 171 6.98 21.64 -9.96
C LYS A 171 5.59 20.98 -10.01
N ARG A 172 5.53 19.68 -10.34
CA ARG A 172 4.27 18.94 -10.32
C ARG A 172 3.70 18.84 -8.91
N LEU A 173 4.52 18.53 -7.91
CA LEU A 173 4.11 18.44 -6.51
C LEU A 173 3.47 19.76 -6.04
N LEU A 174 4.12 20.90 -6.30
CA LEU A 174 3.58 22.21 -5.95
C LEU A 174 2.19 22.41 -6.55
N LYS A 175 2.00 22.03 -7.81
CA LYS A 175 0.69 22.11 -8.48
C LYS A 175 -0.35 21.17 -7.86
N GLU A 176 0.01 19.89 -7.61
CA GLU A 176 -0.91 18.88 -7.08
C GLU A 176 -1.34 19.17 -5.63
N TYR A 177 -0.50 19.88 -4.87
CA TYR A 177 -0.79 20.28 -3.49
C TYR A 177 -1.31 21.71 -3.39
N GLU A 178 -1.35 22.46 -4.51
CA GLU A 178 -1.67 23.90 -4.55
C GLU A 178 -0.77 24.72 -3.61
N PHE A 179 0.50 24.36 -3.52
CA PHE A 179 1.48 25.00 -2.66
C PHE A 179 2.33 26.01 -3.41
N THR A 180 2.69 27.11 -2.70
CA THR A 180 3.91 27.85 -3.05
C THR A 180 5.15 27.05 -2.63
N HIS A 181 6.33 27.48 -3.07
CA HIS A 181 7.58 26.84 -2.65
C HIS A 181 7.76 26.91 -1.12
N GLU A 182 7.49 28.05 -0.52
CA GLU A 182 7.58 28.29 0.93
C GLU A 182 6.60 27.42 1.72
N GLN A 183 5.37 27.26 1.22
CA GLN A 183 4.39 26.38 1.84
C GLN A 183 4.83 24.92 1.80
N ALA A 184 5.43 24.47 0.70
CA ALA A 184 5.96 23.12 0.60
C ALA A 184 7.15 22.90 1.53
N LEU A 185 8.05 23.88 1.71
CA LEU A 185 9.13 23.81 2.69
C LEU A 185 8.63 23.73 4.14
N ALA A 186 7.53 24.42 4.45
CA ALA A 186 6.91 24.43 5.76
C ALA A 186 5.97 23.21 6.01
N PHE A 187 5.78 22.36 5.01
CA PHE A 187 4.81 21.25 5.07
C PHE A 187 5.18 20.21 6.13
N GLN A 188 4.23 19.91 7.03
CA GLN A 188 4.36 18.97 8.14
C GLN A 188 3.51 17.69 7.92
N GLY A 189 3.13 17.41 6.68
CA GLY A 189 2.35 16.23 6.31
C GLY A 189 3.18 15.15 5.60
N ASN A 190 4.51 15.19 5.75
CA ASN A 190 5.39 14.16 5.22
C ASN A 190 5.26 12.84 6.00
N PRO A 191 5.50 11.68 5.41
CA PRO A 191 5.54 10.41 6.14
C PRO A 191 6.33 10.47 7.46
N ILE A 192 7.48 11.15 7.47
CA ILE A 192 8.29 11.34 8.71
C ILE A 192 7.59 12.19 9.78
N ASP A 193 6.59 13.00 9.44
CA ASP A 193 5.92 13.92 10.37
C ASP A 193 4.60 13.37 10.93
N ILE A 194 3.95 12.45 10.20
CA ILE A 194 2.57 12.02 10.46
C ILE A 194 2.45 10.61 11.05
N LEU A 195 3.43 10.16 11.81
CA LEU A 195 3.48 8.81 12.40
C LEU A 195 2.64 8.65 13.65
N LYS A 196 2.29 9.76 14.31
CA LYS A 196 1.55 9.75 15.57
C LYS A 196 0.22 9.00 15.52
N PRO A 197 -0.60 9.07 14.45
CA PRO A 197 -1.83 8.28 14.34
C PRO A 197 -1.59 6.77 14.21
N LEU A 198 -0.44 6.34 13.66
CA LEU A 198 -0.14 4.93 13.42
C LEU A 198 0.25 4.18 14.71
N ALA A 199 0.91 4.85 15.64
CA ALA A 199 1.50 4.24 16.83
C ALA A 199 0.47 3.57 17.76
N PRO A 200 -0.70 4.18 18.09
CA PRO A 200 -1.73 3.53 18.91
C PRO A 200 -2.29 2.25 18.28
N HIS A 201 -2.32 2.17 16.95
CA HIS A 201 -2.76 0.99 16.19
C HIS A 201 -1.66 -0.06 16.06
N LYS A 202 -0.43 0.22 16.54
CA LYS A 202 0.74 -0.68 16.50
C LYS A 202 0.98 -1.24 15.10
N ILE A 203 0.82 -0.41 14.06
CA ILE A 203 0.97 -0.84 12.66
C ILE A 203 2.41 -1.30 12.45
N PRO A 204 2.65 -2.58 12.08
CA PRO A 204 4.00 -3.06 11.82
C PRO A 204 4.53 -2.47 10.51
N LEU A 205 5.79 -2.05 10.51
CA LEU A 205 6.48 -1.51 9.34
C LEU A 205 7.67 -2.40 8.98
N LEU A 206 7.89 -2.62 7.69
CA LEU A 206 9.08 -3.25 7.13
C LEU A 206 9.59 -2.37 5.98
N HIS A 207 10.83 -1.92 6.04
CA HIS A 207 11.49 -1.21 4.93
C HIS A 207 12.66 -2.02 4.38
N ILE A 208 12.86 -1.96 3.08
CA ILE A 208 14.12 -2.35 2.43
C ILE A 208 14.73 -1.07 1.88
N VAL A 209 16.01 -0.85 2.15
CA VAL A 209 16.73 0.35 1.70
C VAL A 209 18.10 -0.02 1.13
N SER A 210 18.54 0.72 0.14
CA SER A 210 19.90 0.64 -0.38
C SER A 210 20.77 1.70 0.28
N LEU A 211 21.91 1.30 0.86
CA LEU A 211 22.79 2.22 1.62
C LEU A 211 23.55 3.22 0.74
N ASN A 212 23.57 3.02 -0.57
CA ASN A 212 24.14 3.97 -1.54
C ASN A 212 23.07 4.64 -2.42
N ASP A 213 21.83 4.75 -1.93
CA ASP A 213 20.75 5.42 -2.65
C ASP A 213 20.95 6.94 -2.61
N HIS A 214 21.30 7.53 -3.75
CA HIS A 214 21.42 8.98 -3.93
C HIS A 214 20.15 9.63 -4.48
N VAL A 215 19.11 8.86 -4.78
CA VAL A 215 17.80 9.39 -5.21
C VAL A 215 16.91 9.65 -4.00
N VAL A 216 16.80 8.66 -3.11
CA VAL A 216 16.02 8.73 -1.87
C VAL A 216 16.91 8.25 -0.72
N PRO A 217 17.87 9.06 -0.27
CA PRO A 217 18.83 8.66 0.78
C PRO A 217 18.11 8.14 2.02
N PRO A 218 18.46 6.94 2.53
CA PRO A 218 17.82 6.38 3.72
C PRO A 218 17.99 7.24 4.96
N GLU A 219 19.09 8.00 5.07
CA GLU A 219 19.38 8.92 6.16
C GLU A 219 18.33 10.04 6.27
N GLU A 220 17.80 10.50 5.15
CA GLU A 220 16.81 11.58 5.08
C GLU A 220 15.35 11.07 5.12
N ASN A 221 15.15 9.79 4.89
CA ASN A 221 13.85 9.17 4.72
C ASN A 221 13.60 8.07 5.77
N THR A 222 14.00 6.85 5.48
CA THR A 222 13.71 5.67 6.31
C THR A 222 14.27 5.76 7.71
N PHE A 223 15.51 6.23 7.90
CA PHE A 223 16.12 6.24 9.22
C PHE A 223 15.51 7.31 10.13
N ILE A 224 15.12 8.48 9.58
CA ILE A 224 14.36 9.48 10.33
C ILE A 224 12.99 8.93 10.71
N LEU A 225 12.27 8.35 9.75
CA LEU A 225 10.96 7.74 9.99
C LEU A 225 11.05 6.66 11.07
N ALA A 226 12.01 5.76 10.96
CA ALA A 226 12.19 4.66 11.91
C ALA A 226 12.50 5.15 13.34
N ASN A 227 13.40 6.12 13.46
CA ASN A 227 13.71 6.70 14.76
C ASN A 227 12.48 7.33 15.40
N ARG A 228 11.74 8.17 14.67
CA ARG A 228 10.53 8.81 15.14
C ARG A 228 9.42 7.79 15.49
N TYR A 229 9.25 6.76 14.67
CA TYR A 229 8.22 5.74 14.92
C TYR A 229 8.53 4.91 16.16
N ARG A 230 9.81 4.51 16.36
CA ARG A 230 10.26 3.81 17.58
C ARG A 230 10.07 4.67 18.84
N GLN A 231 10.33 5.98 18.77
CA GLN A 231 10.07 6.92 19.89
C GLN A 231 8.58 6.99 20.26
N LEU A 232 7.67 6.75 19.32
CA LEU A 232 6.23 6.66 19.56
C LEU A 232 5.79 5.26 20.02
N GLY A 233 6.72 4.32 20.22
CA GLY A 233 6.42 2.94 20.61
C GLY A 233 6.01 2.03 19.45
N GLY A 234 6.18 2.48 18.20
CA GLY A 234 5.92 1.70 16.99
C GLY A 234 7.05 0.72 16.66
N SER A 235 6.73 -0.32 15.89
CA SER A 235 7.68 -1.34 15.45
C SER A 235 8.01 -1.16 13.96
N ILE A 236 9.28 -1.06 13.67
CA ILE A 236 9.80 -1.06 12.28
C ILE A 236 11.03 -1.94 12.16
N GLU A 237 11.00 -2.81 11.18
CA GLU A 237 12.12 -3.61 10.71
C GLU A 237 12.72 -2.94 9.47
N ILE A 238 14.06 -2.98 9.36
CA ILE A 238 14.78 -2.45 8.20
C ILE A 238 15.71 -3.55 7.69
N ILE A 239 15.62 -3.84 6.40
CA ILE A 239 16.54 -4.69 5.66
C ILE A 239 17.43 -3.76 4.84
N GLU A 240 18.72 -3.80 5.12
CA GLU A 240 19.71 -2.98 4.43
C GLU A 240 20.34 -3.77 3.28
N VAL A 241 20.29 -3.22 2.08
CA VAL A 241 21.02 -3.67 0.90
C VAL A 241 22.29 -2.81 0.80
N ALA A 242 23.44 -3.45 0.87
CA ALA A 242 24.70 -2.74 0.91
C ALA A 242 24.94 -1.83 -0.31
N LYS A 243 24.45 -2.25 -1.50
CA LYS A 243 24.65 -1.49 -2.73
C LYS A 243 23.53 -1.77 -3.75
N GLY A 244 22.85 -0.72 -4.15
CA GLY A 244 21.95 -0.72 -5.32
C GLY A 244 22.73 -0.48 -6.62
N THR A 245 22.02 -0.49 -7.75
CA THR A 245 22.62 -0.43 -9.09
C THR A 245 23.16 0.98 -9.40
N GLU A 246 24.31 1.05 -10.07
CA GLU A 246 24.90 2.34 -10.50
C GLU A 246 23.99 3.10 -11.47
N LYS A 247 23.32 2.37 -12.38
CA LYS A 247 22.39 2.95 -13.36
C LYS A 247 21.26 3.73 -12.72
N SER A 248 20.85 3.36 -11.52
CA SER A 248 19.78 4.02 -10.74
C SER A 248 20.31 4.94 -9.64
N ASN A 249 21.58 5.28 -9.64
CA ASN A 249 22.24 6.00 -8.53
C ASN A 249 22.00 5.32 -7.18
N GLY A 250 22.06 3.99 -7.14
CA GLY A 250 21.86 3.19 -5.94
C GLY A 250 20.43 2.92 -5.55
N HIS A 251 19.43 3.54 -6.22
CA HIS A 251 18.01 3.47 -5.83
C HIS A 251 17.35 2.11 -6.11
N HIS A 252 17.73 1.44 -7.19
CA HIS A 252 17.22 0.11 -7.53
C HIS A 252 18.21 -0.98 -7.12
N PHE A 253 17.69 -2.10 -6.65
CA PHE A 253 18.47 -3.28 -6.24
C PHE A 253 17.70 -4.56 -6.58
N ASP A 254 18.39 -5.69 -6.55
CA ASP A 254 17.74 -7.01 -6.61
C ASP A 254 17.09 -7.29 -5.25
N HIS A 255 15.83 -7.76 -5.27
CA HIS A 255 15.09 -7.99 -4.03
C HIS A 255 15.83 -9.00 -3.13
N PRO A 256 16.23 -8.62 -1.90
CA PRO A 256 17.12 -9.46 -1.10
C PRO A 256 16.45 -10.72 -0.55
N ASN A 257 15.14 -10.66 -0.27
CA ASN A 257 14.40 -11.82 0.27
C ASN A 257 12.87 -11.63 0.11
N PRO A 258 12.28 -12.00 -1.05
CA PRO A 258 10.83 -11.88 -1.28
C PRO A 258 9.98 -12.71 -0.31
N GLU A 259 10.45 -13.91 0.07
CA GLU A 259 9.75 -14.80 1.02
C GLU A 259 9.59 -14.14 2.39
N ARG A 260 10.63 -13.47 2.90
CA ARG A 260 10.56 -12.78 4.19
C ARG A 260 9.53 -11.64 4.19
N VAL A 261 9.41 -10.93 3.08
CA VAL A 261 8.40 -9.88 2.93
C VAL A 261 7.00 -10.49 2.87
N ALA A 262 6.83 -11.57 2.12
CA ALA A 262 5.56 -12.29 2.06
C ALA A 262 5.16 -12.85 3.45
N ASP A 263 6.11 -13.41 4.21
CA ASP A 263 5.89 -13.87 5.58
C ASP A 263 5.47 -12.73 6.53
N PHE A 264 6.13 -11.58 6.41
CA PHE A 264 5.76 -10.38 7.18
C PHE A 264 4.33 -9.94 6.87
N ILE A 265 3.98 -9.81 5.59
CA ILE A 265 2.64 -9.39 5.15
C ILE A 265 1.59 -10.41 5.62
N GLU A 266 1.80 -11.70 5.38
CA GLU A 266 0.86 -12.75 5.78
C GLU A 266 0.63 -12.78 7.30
N LYS A 267 1.69 -12.69 8.09
CA LYS A 267 1.64 -12.67 9.55
C LYS A 267 0.76 -11.56 10.11
N HIS A 268 0.76 -10.40 9.47
CA HIS A 268 0.08 -9.21 9.97
C HIS A 268 -1.29 -8.95 9.31
N SER A 269 -1.65 -9.73 8.28
CA SER A 269 -2.93 -9.61 7.55
C SER A 269 -3.98 -10.66 7.95
N LYS A 270 -3.68 -11.50 8.93
CA LYS A 270 -4.59 -12.52 9.49
C LYS A 270 -5.38 -12.02 10.68
#